data_deb1767a3acdc64a1ea15d5f4992b534
#
_entry.id   deb1767a3acdc64a1ea15d5f4992b534
#
_cell.length_a   1.000
_cell.length_b   1.000
_cell.length_c   1.000
_cell.angle_alpha   90.00
_cell.angle_beta   90.00
_cell.angle_gamma   90.00
#
_symmetry.space_group_name_H-M   'P 1'
#
loop_
_entity.id
_entity.type
_entity.pdbx_description
1 polymer ?
#
loop_
_entity_poly.entity_id
_entity_poly.type
_entity_poly.pdbx_seq_one_letter_code
_entity_poly.pdbx_strand_id
1 'polypeptide(L)'
;MYIQIECASHSDTILFAGSELKHYLSKVNNFLSFSSDTMNRDNNRKRILLGLFPSDTCSPDEDEYEIEISHLNGYIKGSNPRSVLLGVYQYLTLLGCRFLRPGKEYEKIPSIPNIEELSISQRQKARYHHRGVCIEGADSPENILEFIDWLPKLGYNSFFLQFELPYAFLNLWYSHKNNPLSSPEDFSLEKAAEISAVIDEELRKRGLKHHRVGHGWTCSVLDQNTLGWVSSDAKLSEEQL
;
A
#
# COMPACT_ATOMS: atom_id res chain seq x y z
N MET A 1 16.54 -20.24 14.16
CA MET A 1 16.56 -19.09 15.11
C MET A 1 15.17 -18.51 15.22
N TYR A 2 14.70 -18.23 16.45
CA TYR A 2 13.35 -17.72 16.67
C TYR A 2 13.35 -16.20 16.80
N ILE A 3 12.47 -15.57 16.03
CA ILE A 3 12.23 -14.11 16.05
C ILE A 3 10.77 -13.85 16.42
N GLN A 4 10.56 -12.87 17.29
CA GLN A 4 9.25 -12.32 17.58
C GLN A 4 9.11 -10.98 16.88
N ILE A 5 8.08 -10.82 16.03
CA ILE A 5 7.66 -9.53 15.50
C ILE A 5 6.45 -9.08 16.30
N GLU A 6 6.63 -7.99 17.02
CA GLU A 6 5.61 -7.43 17.90
C GLU A 6 5.06 -6.14 17.32
N CYS A 7 3.74 -6.09 17.18
CA CYS A 7 3.01 -4.89 16.76
C CYS A 7 2.45 -4.19 18.00
N ALA A 8 2.95 -2.99 18.29
CA ALA A 8 2.53 -2.21 19.47
C ALA A 8 1.15 -1.53 19.33
N SER A 9 0.48 -1.73 18.20
CA SER A 9 -0.84 -1.17 17.91
C SER A 9 -1.69 -2.16 17.13
N HIS A 10 -3.00 -2.10 17.34
CA HIS A 10 -4.00 -2.88 16.59
C HIS A 10 -4.39 -2.26 15.23
N SER A 11 -3.61 -1.28 14.74
CA SER A 11 -3.81 -0.74 13.40
C SER A 11 -3.61 -1.82 12.34
N ASP A 12 -4.59 -1.98 11.44
CA ASP A 12 -4.52 -2.94 10.32
C ASP A 12 -3.25 -2.77 9.50
N THR A 13 -2.82 -1.52 9.29
CA THR A 13 -1.58 -1.21 8.55
C THR A 13 -0.33 -1.69 9.29
N ILE A 14 -0.27 -1.56 10.63
CA ILE A 14 0.88 -2.06 11.41
C ILE A 14 0.87 -3.59 11.47
N LEU A 15 -0.30 -4.21 11.59
CA LEU A 15 -0.44 -5.67 11.53
C LEU A 15 -0.01 -6.19 10.15
N PHE A 16 -0.42 -5.50 9.08
CA PHE A 16 0.03 -5.81 7.73
C PHE A 16 1.55 -5.64 7.59
N ALA A 17 2.14 -4.56 8.10
CA ALA A 17 3.59 -4.35 8.09
C ALA A 17 4.34 -5.48 8.81
N GLY A 18 3.79 -5.98 9.92
CA GLY A 18 4.34 -7.15 10.63
C GLY A 18 4.27 -8.44 9.81
N SER A 19 3.18 -8.65 9.08
CA SER A 19 3.05 -9.82 8.19
C SER A 19 4.02 -9.75 7.00
N GLU A 20 4.19 -8.58 6.40
CA GLU A 20 5.16 -8.34 5.32
C GLU A 20 6.60 -8.56 5.80
N LEU A 21 6.95 -8.02 6.97
CA LEU A 21 8.28 -8.25 7.55
C LEU A 21 8.58 -9.74 7.74
N LYS A 22 7.62 -10.49 8.30
CA LYS A 22 7.76 -11.97 8.45
C LYS A 22 7.94 -12.65 7.10
N HIS A 23 7.08 -12.30 6.13
CA HIS A 23 7.09 -12.89 4.80
C HIS A 23 8.44 -12.73 4.11
N TYR A 24 8.97 -11.51 4.08
CA TYR A 24 10.25 -11.24 3.40
C TYR A 24 11.45 -11.79 4.18
N LEU A 25 11.48 -11.66 5.51
CA LEU A 25 12.56 -12.23 6.30
C LEU A 25 12.64 -13.75 6.16
N SER A 26 11.51 -14.46 6.06
CA SER A 26 11.51 -15.91 5.82
C SER A 26 12.11 -16.29 4.45
N LYS A 27 12.03 -15.40 3.47
CA LYS A 27 12.66 -15.59 2.15
C LYS A 27 14.15 -15.21 2.16
N VAL A 28 14.51 -14.16 2.92
CA VAL A 28 15.91 -13.71 3.06
C VAL A 28 16.75 -14.77 3.79
N ASN A 29 16.16 -15.42 4.79
CA ASN A 29 16.83 -16.51 5.52
C ASN A 29 15.79 -17.56 5.93
N ASN A 30 15.81 -18.70 5.28
CA ASN A 30 14.88 -19.81 5.48
C ASN A 30 15.05 -20.58 6.80
N PHE A 31 16.10 -20.27 7.59
CA PHE A 31 16.29 -20.83 8.94
C PHE A 31 15.63 -19.97 10.03
N LEU A 32 15.01 -18.83 9.67
CA LEU A 32 14.25 -18.02 10.60
C LEU A 32 12.88 -18.65 10.86
N SER A 33 12.53 -18.74 12.13
CA SER A 33 11.20 -19.17 12.58
C SER A 33 10.56 -18.02 13.36
N PHE A 34 9.25 -17.82 13.18
CA PHE A 34 8.51 -16.75 13.82
C PHE A 34 7.60 -17.31 14.90
N SER A 35 7.71 -16.78 16.12
CA SER A 35 6.85 -17.17 17.25
C SER A 35 5.66 -16.21 17.35
N SER A 36 4.47 -16.78 17.51
CA SER A 36 3.25 -16.04 17.90
C SER A 36 3.07 -15.98 19.43
N ASP A 37 3.90 -16.70 20.19
CA ASP A 37 3.68 -16.93 21.61
C ASP A 37 4.28 -15.80 22.46
N THR A 38 3.40 -14.98 23.04
CA THR A 38 3.75 -13.85 23.93
C THR A 38 4.08 -14.30 25.36
N MET A 39 3.78 -15.56 25.71
CA MET A 39 3.81 -16.04 27.11
C MET A 39 5.17 -16.58 27.57
N ASN A 40 6.08 -16.90 26.68
CA ASN A 40 7.35 -17.52 27.05
C ASN A 40 8.48 -16.47 27.03
N ARG A 41 8.84 -15.94 28.18
CA ARG A 41 9.97 -15.01 28.41
C ARG A 41 11.31 -15.75 28.36
N ASP A 42 11.64 -16.30 27.22
CA ASP A 42 12.99 -16.81 27.00
C ASP A 42 13.92 -15.62 26.67
N ASN A 43 14.88 -15.34 27.54
CA ASN A 43 15.81 -14.20 27.45
C ASN A 43 16.70 -14.23 26.19
N ASN A 44 16.62 -15.30 25.40
CA ASN A 44 17.43 -15.50 24.19
C ASN A 44 16.65 -15.27 22.88
N ARG A 45 15.40 -14.76 22.94
CA ARG A 45 14.58 -14.50 21.75
C ARG A 45 14.95 -13.15 21.12
N LYS A 46 15.14 -13.16 19.83
CA LYS A 46 15.26 -11.96 19.02
C LYS A 46 13.88 -11.31 18.88
N ARG A 47 13.81 -9.98 18.98
CA ARG A 47 12.55 -9.25 18.97
C ARG A 47 12.66 -7.99 18.12
N ILE A 48 11.73 -7.82 17.18
CA ILE A 48 11.57 -6.59 16.41
C ILE A 48 10.19 -6.00 16.75
N LEU A 49 10.19 -4.77 17.27
CA LEU A 49 9.00 -4.02 17.63
C LEU A 49 8.60 -3.09 16.48
N LEU A 50 7.34 -3.16 16.05
CA LEU A 50 6.72 -2.22 15.12
C LEU A 50 5.79 -1.29 15.90
N GLY A 51 5.99 0.02 15.82
CA GLY A 51 5.21 0.97 16.61
C GLY A 51 5.24 2.40 16.10
N LEU A 52 4.54 3.26 16.81
CA LEU A 52 4.52 4.69 16.52
C LEU A 52 5.54 5.44 17.39
N PHE A 53 5.96 6.60 16.92
CA PHE A 53 6.63 7.56 17.77
C PHE A 53 5.68 8.06 18.88
N PRO A 54 6.20 8.59 20.00
CA PRO A 54 5.39 9.33 20.96
C PRO A 54 4.66 10.49 20.26
N SER A 55 3.41 10.75 20.64
CA SER A 55 2.49 11.69 19.98
C SER A 55 3.02 13.13 19.85
N ASP A 56 3.94 13.50 20.73
CA ASP A 56 4.44 14.88 20.86
C ASP A 56 5.69 15.15 19.99
N THR A 57 6.19 14.13 19.27
CA THR A 57 7.51 14.21 18.62
C THR A 57 7.47 14.43 17.12
N CYS A 58 6.32 14.22 16.46
CA CYS A 58 6.21 14.36 15.00
C CYS A 58 4.76 14.58 14.55
N SER A 59 4.60 15.17 13.37
CA SER A 59 3.28 15.32 12.74
C SER A 59 2.76 13.97 12.20
N PRO A 60 1.54 13.56 12.54
CA PRO A 60 0.95 12.33 12.03
C PRO A 60 0.66 12.38 10.51
N ASP A 61 0.62 13.55 9.91
CA ASP A 61 0.37 13.73 8.48
C ASP A 61 1.61 13.57 7.61
N GLU A 62 2.79 13.70 8.22
CA GLU A 62 4.07 13.57 7.54
C GLU A 62 4.61 12.13 7.69
N ASP A 63 5.27 11.63 6.66
CA ASP A 63 5.90 10.32 6.71
C ASP A 63 7.34 10.44 7.21
N GLU A 64 7.53 9.97 8.43
CA GLU A 64 8.84 9.83 9.07
C GLU A 64 8.93 8.47 9.73
N TYR A 65 10.07 7.80 9.59
CA TYR A 65 10.34 6.52 10.25
C TYR A 65 11.76 6.43 10.77
N GLU A 66 11.95 5.57 11.74
CA GLU A 66 13.23 5.22 12.34
C GLU A 66 13.38 3.71 12.46
N ILE A 67 14.50 3.21 12.02
CA ILE A 67 14.91 1.81 12.05
C ILE A 67 16.13 1.70 12.95
N GLU A 68 16.02 0.92 14.01
CA GLU A 68 17.13 0.57 14.92
C GLU A 68 17.07 -0.94 15.16
N ILE A 69 17.77 -1.70 14.35
CA ILE A 69 17.82 -3.15 14.45
C ILE A 69 19.27 -3.60 14.44
N SER A 70 19.67 -4.26 15.51
CA SER A 70 20.99 -4.86 15.67
C SER A 70 20.85 -6.31 16.09
N HIS A 71 21.52 -7.22 15.39
CA HIS A 71 21.45 -8.65 15.66
C HIS A 71 20.01 -9.18 15.74
N LEU A 72 19.13 -8.70 14.87
CA LEU A 72 17.69 -9.00 14.81
C LEU A 72 16.89 -8.58 16.06
N ASN A 73 17.45 -7.67 16.87
CA ASN A 73 16.76 -7.03 18.00
C ASN A 73 16.62 -5.55 17.75
N GLY A 74 15.46 -4.98 18.07
CA GLY A 74 15.27 -3.55 17.96
C GLY A 74 13.85 -3.16 17.55
N TYR A 75 13.73 -2.09 16.79
CA TYR A 75 12.43 -1.56 16.41
C TYR A 75 12.43 -0.88 15.05
N ILE A 76 11.22 -0.78 14.50
CA ILE A 76 10.87 0.12 13.42
C ILE A 76 9.69 0.97 13.91
N LYS A 77 9.89 2.27 14.02
CA LYS A 77 8.87 3.23 14.46
C LYS A 77 8.58 4.24 13.38
N GLY A 78 7.36 4.77 13.39
CA GLY A 78 6.94 5.79 12.43
C GLY A 78 6.01 6.83 13.03
N SER A 79 5.85 7.95 12.33
CA SER A 79 4.94 9.05 12.70
C SER A 79 3.46 8.66 12.58
N ASN A 80 3.16 7.70 11.73
CA ASN A 80 1.83 7.14 11.49
C ASN A 80 1.95 5.67 11.07
N PRO A 81 0.84 4.90 11.01
CA PRO A 81 0.89 3.48 10.65
C PRO A 81 1.52 3.20 9.27
N ARG A 82 1.26 4.06 8.28
CA ARG A 82 1.88 3.95 6.96
C ARG A 82 3.40 4.12 7.03
N SER A 83 3.89 5.06 7.81
CA SER A 83 5.32 5.29 8.00
C SER A 83 6.03 4.06 8.58
N VAL A 84 5.36 3.29 9.45
CA VAL A 84 5.90 2.00 9.93
C VAL A 84 6.05 1.00 8.78
N LEU A 85 5.03 0.89 7.92
CA LEU A 85 5.09 0.04 6.72
C LEU A 85 6.22 0.47 5.77
N LEU A 86 6.36 1.78 5.52
CA LEU A 86 7.45 2.32 4.71
C LEU A 86 8.82 2.00 5.33
N GLY A 87 8.94 2.10 6.65
CA GLY A 87 10.14 1.72 7.39
C GLY A 87 10.46 0.22 7.26
N VAL A 88 9.45 -0.65 7.28
CA VAL A 88 9.64 -2.09 7.02
C VAL A 88 10.22 -2.33 5.63
N TYR A 89 9.65 -1.72 4.59
CA TYR A 89 10.18 -1.90 3.22
C TYR A 89 11.55 -1.26 3.03
N GLN A 90 11.83 -0.16 3.71
CA GLN A 90 13.17 0.42 3.72
C GLN A 90 14.18 -0.53 4.40
N TYR A 91 13.83 -1.13 5.52
CA TYR A 91 14.66 -2.15 6.18
C TYR A 91 14.97 -3.31 5.23
N LEU A 92 13.96 -3.84 4.54
CA LEU A 92 14.13 -4.90 3.55
C LEU A 92 15.01 -4.45 2.38
N THR A 93 14.87 -3.19 1.95
CA THR A 93 15.73 -2.61 0.90
C THR A 93 17.20 -2.51 1.35
N LEU A 94 17.45 -2.15 2.60
CA LEU A 94 18.78 -2.11 3.20
C LEU A 94 19.37 -3.50 3.35
N LEU A 95 18.55 -4.53 3.57
CA LEU A 95 18.97 -5.94 3.50
C LEU A 95 19.27 -6.41 2.07
N GLY A 96 18.99 -5.62 1.05
CA GLY A 96 19.28 -5.96 -0.35
C GLY A 96 18.09 -6.43 -1.16
N CYS A 97 16.86 -6.44 -0.62
CA CYS A 97 15.67 -6.67 -1.43
C CYS A 97 15.51 -5.56 -2.48
N ARG A 98 15.03 -5.94 -3.67
CA ARG A 98 14.73 -4.99 -4.75
C ARG A 98 13.36 -5.28 -5.34
N PHE A 99 12.57 -4.24 -5.43
CA PHE A 99 11.18 -4.26 -5.93
C PHE A 99 11.15 -3.51 -7.26
N LEU A 100 11.48 -4.20 -8.35
CA LEU A 100 11.85 -3.55 -9.62
C LEU A 100 10.69 -2.90 -10.34
N ARG A 101 9.52 -3.53 -10.31
CA ARG A 101 8.26 -3.06 -10.88
C ARG A 101 7.06 -3.79 -10.25
N PRO A 102 5.80 -3.42 -10.54
CA PRO A 102 4.64 -4.18 -10.09
C PRO A 102 4.72 -5.67 -10.47
N GLY A 103 4.18 -6.53 -9.62
CA GLY A 103 4.22 -7.99 -9.76
C GLY A 103 5.28 -8.67 -8.90
N LYS A 104 4.89 -9.73 -8.21
CA LYS A 104 5.77 -10.49 -7.29
C LYS A 104 6.97 -11.16 -7.99
N GLU A 105 6.85 -11.49 -9.26
CA GLU A 105 7.89 -12.09 -10.09
C GLU A 105 9.06 -11.13 -10.37
N TYR A 106 8.87 -9.83 -10.15
CA TYR A 106 9.90 -8.80 -10.34
C TYR A 106 10.61 -8.41 -9.04
N GLU A 107 10.36 -9.13 -7.98
CA GLU A 107 11.06 -8.96 -6.72
C GLU A 107 12.38 -9.75 -6.73
N LYS A 108 13.44 -9.11 -6.28
CA LYS A 108 14.74 -9.76 -6.05
C LYS A 108 15.02 -9.79 -4.56
N ILE A 109 15.03 -10.98 -4.01
CA ILE A 109 15.22 -11.21 -2.57
C ILE A 109 16.55 -11.93 -2.37
N PRO A 110 17.50 -11.31 -1.64
CA PRO A 110 18.79 -11.92 -1.38
C PRO A 110 18.67 -13.07 -0.39
N SER A 111 19.62 -13.98 -0.42
CA SER A 111 19.83 -14.94 0.67
C SER A 111 20.94 -14.42 1.57
N ILE A 112 20.66 -14.26 2.86
CA ILE A 112 21.62 -13.74 3.87
C ILE A 112 21.72 -14.77 5.00
N PRO A 113 22.68 -15.70 4.93
CA PRO A 113 22.85 -16.73 5.95
C PRO A 113 23.13 -16.17 7.34
N ASN A 114 23.93 -15.12 7.45
CA ASN A 114 24.35 -14.49 8.70
C ASN A 114 23.61 -13.17 8.97
N ILE A 115 22.32 -13.15 8.74
CA ILE A 115 21.50 -11.94 8.93
C ILE A 115 21.56 -11.41 10.39
N GLU A 116 21.82 -12.30 11.33
CA GLU A 116 21.98 -11.95 12.74
C GLU A 116 23.24 -11.14 13.08
N GLU A 117 24.20 -11.06 12.17
CA GLU A 117 25.40 -10.23 12.34
C GLU A 117 25.18 -8.77 11.90
N LEU A 118 24.05 -8.50 11.26
CA LEU A 118 23.78 -7.18 10.70
C LEU A 118 23.22 -6.22 11.75
N SER A 119 23.63 -4.96 11.59
CA SER A 119 23.11 -3.83 12.34
C SER A 119 22.73 -2.73 11.36
N ILE A 120 21.49 -2.26 11.45
CA ILE A 120 20.93 -1.22 10.58
C ILE A 120 20.32 -0.15 11.49
N SER A 121 20.81 1.07 11.34
CA SER A 121 20.31 2.28 11.99
C SER A 121 20.03 3.33 10.91
N GLN A 122 18.80 3.78 10.80
CA GLN A 122 18.40 4.83 9.88
C GLN A 122 17.17 5.56 10.36
N ARG A 123 17.20 6.89 10.27
CA ARG A 123 16.01 7.74 10.42
C ARG A 123 15.80 8.55 9.15
N GLN A 124 14.57 8.57 8.64
CA GLN A 124 14.23 9.27 7.41
C GLN A 124 12.88 9.96 7.52
N LYS A 125 12.85 11.21 7.09
CA LYS A 125 11.64 12.01 6.90
C LYS A 125 11.45 12.28 5.41
N ALA A 126 10.24 12.06 4.93
CA ALA A 126 9.90 12.32 3.54
C ALA A 126 9.91 13.83 3.25
N ARG A 127 10.50 14.23 2.11
CA ARG A 127 10.55 15.63 1.68
C ARG A 127 9.23 16.11 1.09
N TYR A 128 8.49 15.22 0.44
CA TYR A 128 7.25 15.53 -0.24
C TYR A 128 6.09 14.87 0.50
N HIS A 129 5.05 15.66 0.75
CA HIS A 129 3.85 15.21 1.45
C HIS A 129 3.05 14.17 0.65
N HIS A 130 2.99 14.33 -0.68
CA HIS A 130 2.38 13.40 -1.61
C HIS A 130 3.42 12.78 -2.53
N ARG A 131 3.45 11.46 -2.56
CA ARG A 131 4.30 10.65 -3.43
C ARG A 131 3.42 9.53 -3.96
N GLY A 132 2.93 9.68 -5.18
CA GLY A 132 1.94 8.77 -5.73
C GLY A 132 2.10 8.56 -7.21
N VAL A 133 1.30 7.65 -7.73
CA VAL A 133 1.08 7.46 -9.16
C VAL A 133 -0.37 7.79 -9.49
N CYS A 134 -0.57 8.25 -10.72
CA CYS A 134 -1.87 8.40 -11.33
C CYS A 134 -2.00 7.33 -12.40
N ILE A 135 -3.03 6.49 -12.28
CA ILE A 135 -3.42 5.58 -13.35
C ILE A 135 -4.60 6.21 -14.08
N GLU A 136 -4.37 6.53 -15.34
CA GLU A 136 -5.32 7.20 -16.22
C GLU A 136 -5.59 6.34 -17.47
N GLY A 137 -6.83 6.35 -17.95
CA GLY A 137 -7.28 5.53 -19.06
C GLY A 137 -7.91 4.22 -18.61
N ALA A 138 -7.82 3.17 -19.40
CA ALA A 138 -8.34 1.84 -19.07
C ALA A 138 -7.21 0.93 -18.61
N ASP A 139 -7.42 0.21 -17.51
CA ASP A 139 -6.44 -0.74 -16.97
C ASP A 139 -7.15 -1.93 -16.32
N SER A 140 -6.43 -3.05 -16.15
CA SER A 140 -6.95 -4.22 -15.48
C SER A 140 -6.96 -4.02 -13.95
N PRO A 141 -7.95 -4.58 -13.25
CA PRO A 141 -7.95 -4.59 -11.79
C PRO A 141 -6.70 -5.25 -11.19
N GLU A 142 -6.19 -6.31 -11.83
CA GLU A 142 -4.98 -7.02 -11.41
C GLU A 142 -3.77 -6.10 -11.43
N ASN A 143 -3.56 -5.34 -12.52
CA ASN A 143 -2.46 -4.39 -12.61
C ASN A 143 -2.59 -3.27 -11.58
N ILE A 144 -3.80 -2.76 -11.34
CA ILE A 144 -4.07 -1.76 -10.30
C ILE A 144 -3.67 -2.30 -8.92
N LEU A 145 -4.04 -3.53 -8.58
CA LEU A 145 -3.71 -4.16 -7.31
C LEU A 145 -2.21 -4.42 -7.15
N GLU A 146 -1.53 -4.80 -8.24
CA GLU A 146 -0.08 -4.95 -8.25
C GLU A 146 0.65 -3.61 -8.02
N PHE A 147 0.15 -2.51 -8.60
CA PHE A 147 0.67 -1.17 -8.30
C PHE A 147 0.47 -0.80 -6.83
N ILE A 148 -0.70 -1.05 -6.27
CA ILE A 148 -1.00 -0.76 -4.86
C ILE A 148 -0.07 -1.55 -3.92
N ASP A 149 0.24 -2.80 -4.26
CA ASP A 149 1.19 -3.62 -3.51
C ASP A 149 2.64 -3.10 -3.63
N TRP A 150 3.02 -2.63 -4.82
CA TRP A 150 4.38 -2.20 -5.13
C TRP A 150 4.72 -0.81 -4.59
N LEU A 151 3.78 0.14 -4.59
CA LEU A 151 4.01 1.54 -4.25
C LEU A 151 4.70 1.76 -2.89
N PRO A 152 4.22 1.20 -1.76
CA PRO A 152 4.85 1.44 -0.47
C PRO A 152 6.25 0.83 -0.37
N LYS A 153 6.57 -0.18 -1.19
CA LYS A 153 7.91 -0.78 -1.27
C LYS A 153 8.96 0.19 -1.79
N LEU A 154 8.53 1.21 -2.53
CA LEU A 154 9.36 2.29 -3.06
C LEU A 154 9.21 3.61 -2.31
N GLY A 155 8.49 3.62 -1.19
CA GLY A 155 8.28 4.81 -0.37
C GLY A 155 7.16 5.74 -0.86
N TYR A 156 6.30 5.29 -1.79
CA TYR A 156 5.11 6.02 -2.18
C TYR A 156 4.04 5.93 -1.09
N ASN A 157 3.20 6.96 -0.98
CA ASN A 157 2.19 7.08 0.07
C ASN A 157 0.79 7.39 -0.45
N SER A 158 0.63 7.54 -1.75
CA SER A 158 -0.64 7.90 -2.36
C SER A 158 -0.87 7.20 -3.69
N PHE A 159 -2.14 7.04 -4.02
CA PHE A 159 -2.61 6.42 -5.24
C PHE A 159 -3.76 7.23 -5.79
N PHE A 160 -3.77 7.43 -7.08
CA PHE A 160 -4.78 8.17 -7.81
C PHE A 160 -5.35 7.30 -8.91
N LEU A 161 -6.63 6.94 -8.78
CA LEU A 161 -7.42 6.36 -9.85
C LEU A 161 -8.44 7.39 -10.33
N GLN A 162 -8.43 7.68 -11.62
CA GLN A 162 -9.34 8.64 -12.23
C GLN A 162 -10.80 8.19 -12.04
N PHE A 163 -11.71 9.15 -11.84
CA PHE A 163 -13.13 8.99 -11.59
C PHE A 163 -13.53 8.65 -10.15
N GLU A 164 -14.63 9.22 -9.72
CA GLU A 164 -15.26 8.96 -8.41
C GLU A 164 -15.71 7.49 -8.32
N LEU A 165 -16.47 7.04 -9.31
CA LEU A 165 -16.75 5.63 -9.55
C LEU A 165 -16.05 5.24 -10.85
N PRO A 166 -15.05 4.38 -10.82
CA PRO A 166 -14.23 4.08 -11.99
C PRO A 166 -14.94 3.15 -13.02
N TYR A 167 -16.25 3.26 -13.16
CA TYR A 167 -17.00 2.44 -14.11
C TYR A 167 -16.54 2.67 -15.56
N ALA A 168 -16.48 3.92 -15.99
CA ALA A 168 -16.07 4.24 -17.35
C ALA A 168 -14.64 3.80 -17.64
N PHE A 169 -13.74 3.93 -16.64
CA PHE A 169 -12.37 3.48 -16.70
C PHE A 169 -12.28 1.96 -16.88
N LEU A 170 -12.91 1.21 -15.99
CA LEU A 170 -12.91 -0.25 -16.01
C LEU A 170 -13.71 -0.79 -17.19
N ASN A 171 -14.85 -0.18 -17.54
CA ASN A 171 -15.66 -0.58 -18.69
C ASN A 171 -14.86 -0.49 -20.00
N LEU A 172 -14.03 0.53 -20.17
CA LEU A 172 -13.15 0.64 -21.34
C LEU A 172 -12.16 -0.52 -21.44
N TRP A 173 -11.64 -1.00 -20.31
CA TRP A 173 -10.80 -2.19 -20.26
C TRP A 173 -11.58 -3.43 -20.71
N TYR A 174 -12.70 -3.72 -20.06
CA TYR A 174 -13.50 -4.92 -20.33
C TYR A 174 -14.20 -4.89 -21.70
N SER A 175 -14.39 -3.71 -22.30
CA SER A 175 -14.94 -3.60 -23.66
C SER A 175 -13.99 -4.14 -24.74
N HIS A 176 -12.71 -4.30 -24.42
CA HIS A 176 -11.66 -4.74 -25.34
C HIS A 176 -11.70 -4.02 -26.70
N LYS A 177 -12.06 -2.74 -26.70
CA LYS A 177 -12.25 -1.94 -27.90
C LYS A 177 -11.01 -2.00 -28.79
N ASN A 178 -11.22 -2.35 -30.07
CA ASN A 178 -10.16 -2.50 -31.07
C ASN A 178 -9.14 -3.64 -30.77
N ASN A 179 -9.47 -4.56 -29.87
CA ASN A 179 -8.64 -5.74 -29.60
C ASN A 179 -9.16 -6.96 -30.38
N PRO A 180 -8.47 -7.42 -31.45
CA PRO A 180 -8.93 -8.56 -32.25
C PRO A 180 -8.74 -9.91 -31.51
N LEU A 181 -8.04 -9.93 -30.40
CA LEU A 181 -7.71 -11.15 -29.67
C LEU A 181 -8.67 -11.44 -28.50
N SER A 182 -9.55 -10.49 -28.17
CA SER A 182 -10.47 -10.63 -27.05
C SER A 182 -11.84 -10.07 -27.41
N SER A 183 -12.89 -10.83 -27.07
CA SER A 183 -14.26 -10.36 -27.22
C SER A 183 -14.64 -9.43 -26.08
N PRO A 184 -15.53 -8.43 -26.34
CA PRO A 184 -16.08 -7.60 -25.28
C PRO A 184 -16.73 -8.43 -24.18
N GLU A 185 -16.50 -8.03 -22.93
CA GLU A 185 -17.18 -8.60 -21.76
C GLU A 185 -18.31 -7.67 -21.33
N ASP A 186 -19.40 -8.27 -20.83
CA ASP A 186 -20.47 -7.51 -20.17
C ASP A 186 -19.96 -7.04 -18.79
N PHE A 187 -19.97 -5.72 -18.59
CA PHE A 187 -19.41 -5.10 -17.39
C PHE A 187 -20.43 -4.12 -16.80
N SER A 188 -20.94 -4.44 -15.61
CA SER A 188 -21.97 -3.66 -14.94
C SER A 188 -21.40 -2.66 -13.91
N LEU A 189 -22.25 -1.71 -13.47
CA LEU A 189 -21.93 -0.79 -12.39
C LEU A 189 -21.69 -1.53 -11.06
N GLU A 190 -22.43 -2.61 -10.80
CA GLU A 190 -22.28 -3.44 -9.61
C GLU A 190 -20.90 -4.09 -9.60
N LYS A 191 -20.46 -4.65 -10.72
CA LYS A 191 -19.12 -5.22 -10.86
C LYS A 191 -18.04 -4.14 -10.66
N ALA A 192 -18.23 -2.93 -11.17
CA ALA A 192 -17.31 -1.81 -10.94
C ALA A 192 -17.23 -1.42 -9.46
N ALA A 193 -18.37 -1.42 -8.77
CA ALA A 193 -18.44 -1.12 -7.35
C ALA A 193 -17.71 -2.20 -6.49
N GLU A 194 -17.88 -3.48 -6.81
CA GLU A 194 -17.18 -4.59 -6.16
C GLU A 194 -15.66 -4.46 -6.32
N ILE A 195 -15.18 -4.21 -7.53
CA ILE A 195 -13.74 -4.02 -7.80
C ILE A 195 -13.23 -2.78 -7.05
N SER A 196 -13.98 -1.69 -7.05
CA SER A 196 -13.61 -0.46 -6.34
C SER A 196 -13.50 -0.70 -4.84
N ALA A 197 -14.39 -1.50 -4.25
CA ALA A 197 -14.32 -1.86 -2.84
C ALA A 197 -13.04 -2.67 -2.51
N VAL A 198 -12.62 -3.58 -3.38
CA VAL A 198 -11.35 -4.32 -3.22
C VAL A 198 -10.17 -3.37 -3.31
N ILE A 199 -10.16 -2.43 -4.26
CA ILE A 199 -9.11 -1.41 -4.39
C ILE A 199 -9.04 -0.55 -3.14
N ASP A 200 -10.18 -0.05 -2.64
CA ASP A 200 -10.25 0.76 -1.43
C ASP A 200 -9.72 0.01 -0.20
N GLU A 201 -10.05 -1.26 -0.05
CA GLU A 201 -9.57 -2.09 1.05
C GLU A 201 -8.04 -2.31 0.99
N GLU A 202 -7.48 -2.57 -0.18
CA GLU A 202 -6.04 -2.76 -0.33
C GLU A 202 -5.26 -1.45 -0.10
N LEU A 203 -5.83 -0.30 -0.45
CA LEU A 203 -5.27 1.02 -0.13
C LEU A 203 -5.35 1.29 1.38
N ARG A 204 -6.51 1.05 2.01
CA ARG A 204 -6.73 1.23 3.44
C ARG A 204 -5.80 0.38 4.28
N LYS A 205 -5.65 -0.89 3.95
CA LYS A 205 -4.78 -1.87 4.60
C LYS A 205 -3.31 -1.40 4.62
N ARG A 206 -2.86 -0.67 3.60
CA ARG A 206 -1.51 -0.10 3.51
C ARG A 206 -1.42 1.34 4.03
N GLY A 207 -2.53 1.92 4.44
CA GLY A 207 -2.60 3.33 4.86
C GLY A 207 -2.28 4.31 3.74
N LEU A 208 -2.43 3.91 2.47
CA LEU A 208 -2.20 4.78 1.33
C LEU A 208 -3.31 5.83 1.19
N LYS A 209 -2.93 7.04 0.82
CA LYS A 209 -3.89 8.12 0.52
C LYS A 209 -4.52 7.83 -0.84
N HIS A 210 -5.84 7.65 -0.85
CA HIS A 210 -6.58 7.49 -2.09
C HIS A 210 -7.04 8.86 -2.58
N HIS A 211 -6.53 9.27 -3.72
CA HIS A 211 -6.99 10.49 -4.40
C HIS A 211 -8.04 10.12 -5.43
N ARG A 212 -9.23 10.65 -5.22
CA ARG A 212 -10.34 10.57 -6.17
C ARG A 212 -10.48 11.92 -6.86
N VAL A 213 -10.66 11.93 -8.17
CA VAL A 213 -10.77 13.14 -8.96
C VAL A 213 -12.12 13.23 -9.62
N GLY A 214 -12.55 14.45 -9.75
CA GLY A 214 -13.81 15.02 -10.14
C GLY A 214 -14.46 14.60 -11.45
N HIS A 215 -13.93 13.69 -12.22
CA HIS A 215 -14.66 13.10 -13.32
C HIS A 215 -15.78 12.22 -12.76
N GLY A 216 -17.00 12.65 -12.93
CA GLY A 216 -18.20 12.00 -12.40
C GLY A 216 -18.89 12.81 -11.32
N TRP A 217 -18.21 13.56 -10.46
CA TRP A 217 -18.86 14.35 -9.42
C TRP A 217 -19.83 15.37 -9.96
N THR A 218 -19.43 16.10 -11.02
CA THR A 218 -20.31 17.06 -11.66
C THR A 218 -21.53 16.39 -12.27
N CYS A 219 -21.38 15.18 -12.85
CA CYS A 219 -22.49 14.41 -13.36
C CYS A 219 -23.44 13.96 -12.23
N SER A 220 -22.89 13.53 -11.08
CA SER A 220 -23.68 13.15 -9.93
C SER A 220 -24.45 14.34 -9.34
N VAL A 221 -23.81 15.51 -9.22
CA VAL A 221 -24.45 16.74 -8.71
C VAL A 221 -25.54 17.22 -9.66
N LEU A 222 -25.35 17.08 -10.97
CA LEU A 222 -26.30 17.52 -12.00
C LEU A 222 -27.35 16.46 -12.34
N ASP A 223 -27.36 15.33 -11.63
CA ASP A 223 -28.26 14.19 -11.88
C ASP A 223 -28.24 13.75 -13.35
N GLN A 224 -27.06 13.85 -13.98
CA GLN A 224 -26.86 13.42 -15.36
C GLN A 224 -26.38 11.98 -15.39
N ASN A 225 -27.13 11.16 -16.10
CA ASN A 225 -26.84 9.72 -16.27
C ASN A 225 -25.65 9.51 -17.25
N THR A 226 -24.59 10.29 -17.11
CA THR A 226 -23.39 10.20 -17.93
C THR A 226 -22.20 9.92 -17.03
N LEU A 227 -21.42 8.92 -17.40
CA LEU A 227 -20.27 8.46 -16.65
C LEU A 227 -18.98 9.14 -17.15
N GLY A 228 -18.85 10.43 -16.93
CA GLY A 228 -17.63 11.10 -17.36
C GLY A 228 -17.76 12.61 -17.54
N TRP A 229 -18.06 13.06 -18.74
CA TRP A 229 -18.08 14.49 -19.07
C TRP A 229 -19.49 15.03 -19.03
N VAL A 230 -19.66 16.15 -18.33
CA VAL A 230 -20.93 16.88 -18.35
C VAL A 230 -21.09 17.61 -19.68
N SER A 231 -22.30 17.62 -20.21
CA SER A 231 -22.64 18.43 -21.40
C SER A 231 -22.37 19.92 -21.09
N SER A 232 -21.88 20.66 -22.09
CA SER A 232 -21.74 22.12 -21.99
C SER A 232 -23.03 22.87 -21.67
N ASP A 233 -24.17 22.22 -21.92
CA ASP A 233 -25.52 22.78 -21.73
C ASP A 233 -26.13 22.38 -20.37
N ALA A 234 -25.40 21.62 -19.54
CA ALA A 234 -25.86 21.21 -18.23
C ALA A 234 -26.03 22.41 -17.31
N LYS A 235 -27.18 22.48 -16.64
CA LYS A 235 -27.50 23.53 -15.67
C LYS A 235 -27.94 22.88 -14.37
N LEU A 236 -27.60 23.52 -13.25
CA LEU A 236 -28.13 23.14 -11.95
C LEU A 236 -29.66 23.42 -11.93
N SER A 237 -30.41 22.52 -11.36
CA SER A 237 -31.80 22.76 -11.03
C SER A 237 -31.90 23.70 -9.79
N GLU A 238 -33.07 24.29 -9.55
CA GLU A 238 -33.31 25.11 -8.36
C GLU A 238 -33.12 24.33 -7.05
N GLU A 239 -33.35 23.02 -7.05
CA GLU A 239 -33.16 22.14 -5.91
C GLU A 239 -31.66 21.79 -5.66
N GLN A 240 -30.79 21.97 -6.65
CA GLN A 240 -29.36 21.72 -6.57
C GLN A 240 -28.54 22.98 -6.24
N LEU A 241 -29.17 24.14 -6.24
CA LEU A 241 -28.62 25.43 -5.83
C LEU A 241 -28.86 25.68 -4.33
#